data_87646fe94de105782b8701a1b4b185ff
#
_entry.id   87646fe94de105782b8701a1b4b185ff
#
_cell.length_a   1.000
_cell.length_b   1.000
_cell.length_c   1.000
_cell.angle_alpha   90.00
_cell.angle_beta   90.00
_cell.angle_gamma   90.00
#
_symmetry.space_group_name_H-M   'P 1'
#
loop_
_entity.id
_entity.type
_entity.pdbx_description
1 polymer ?
#
loop_
_entity_poly.entity_id
_entity_poly.type
_entity_poly.pdbx_seq_one_letter_code
_entity_poly.pdbx_strand_id
1 'polypeptide(L)'
;MLQMLGGRQGTLIYGIYSKELAEKVGKLNLMKFDRSKLLGGFVSKEQPSIIDETSIKNGFYDAPTICALFGPENFLYSIPDAFCCAENMILEAHNLGISSAIIARGEETFDNEIGEQLLKEWNIPEGYIARCFVILGYVDGEYPHSKPRKDGRSKIIE
;
A
#
# COMPACT_ATOMS: atom_id res chain seq x y z
N MET A 1 -13.63 -1.29 -14.60
CA MET A 1 -13.66 -2.77 -14.58
C MET A 1 -12.29 -3.24 -14.13
N LEU A 2 -12.15 -3.84 -12.96
CA LEU A 2 -10.89 -4.36 -12.45
C LEU A 2 -10.49 -5.58 -13.30
N GLN A 3 -9.39 -5.46 -14.03
CA GLN A 3 -8.82 -6.58 -14.78
C GLN A 3 -8.01 -7.45 -13.81
N MET A 4 -8.55 -8.60 -13.48
CA MET A 4 -7.86 -9.64 -12.73
C MET A 4 -7.53 -10.80 -13.66
N LEU A 5 -6.34 -11.38 -13.52
CA LEU A 5 -5.93 -12.51 -14.35
C LEU A 5 -6.89 -13.68 -14.17
N GLY A 6 -7.39 -14.19 -15.30
CA GLY A 6 -8.33 -15.29 -15.35
C GLY A 6 -9.77 -14.96 -14.94
N GLY A 7 -10.14 -13.69 -14.74
CA GLY A 7 -11.51 -13.26 -14.42
C GLY A 7 -12.05 -13.76 -13.09
N ARG A 8 -11.19 -14.25 -12.19
CA ARG A 8 -11.58 -14.88 -10.91
C ARG A 8 -12.07 -13.88 -9.86
N GLN A 9 -11.75 -12.58 -10.01
CA GLN A 9 -12.14 -11.52 -9.07
C GLN A 9 -11.77 -11.86 -7.61
N GLY A 10 -10.57 -12.44 -7.42
CA GLY A 10 -10.11 -12.95 -6.13
C GLY A 10 -9.60 -11.89 -5.16
N THR A 11 -9.43 -10.63 -5.58
CA THR A 11 -8.97 -9.56 -4.70
C THR A 11 -10.14 -8.96 -3.92
N LEU A 12 -10.00 -8.89 -2.59
CA LEU A 12 -10.93 -8.20 -1.71
C LEU A 12 -10.37 -6.83 -1.33
N ILE A 13 -11.23 -5.82 -1.24
CA ILE A 13 -10.84 -4.45 -0.89
C ILE A 13 -11.64 -4.02 0.33
N TYR A 14 -10.95 -3.68 1.42
CA TYR A 14 -11.54 -3.24 2.68
C TYR A 14 -11.13 -1.80 2.97
N GLY A 15 -12.11 -0.90 3.05
CA GLY A 15 -11.89 0.50 3.38
C GLY A 15 -11.85 0.74 4.90
N ILE A 16 -10.81 1.41 5.38
CA ILE A 16 -10.62 1.81 6.77
C ILE A 16 -10.76 3.33 6.84
N TYR A 17 -11.86 3.81 7.42
CA TYR A 17 -12.18 5.24 7.56
C TYR A 17 -11.96 5.76 8.99
N SER A 18 -11.85 4.87 9.98
CA SER A 18 -11.53 5.26 11.34
C SER A 18 -10.09 5.68 11.44
N LYS A 19 -9.83 6.94 11.82
CA LYS A 19 -8.47 7.47 12.03
C LYS A 19 -7.71 6.62 13.05
N GLU A 20 -8.36 6.24 14.15
CA GLU A 20 -7.75 5.41 15.19
C GLU A 20 -7.34 4.03 14.65
N LEU A 21 -8.21 3.40 13.87
CA LEU A 21 -7.93 2.10 13.27
C LEU A 21 -6.84 2.20 12.20
N ALA A 22 -6.87 3.23 11.36
CA ALA A 22 -5.84 3.49 10.36
C ALA A 22 -4.45 3.69 11.02
N GLU A 23 -4.40 4.46 12.12
CA GLU A 23 -3.18 4.66 12.91
C GLU A 23 -2.69 3.35 13.53
N LYS A 24 -3.59 2.55 14.11
CA LYS A 24 -3.25 1.23 14.69
C LYS A 24 -2.63 0.31 13.63
N VAL A 25 -3.27 0.16 12.48
CA VAL A 25 -2.77 -0.71 11.39
C VAL A 25 -1.48 -0.15 10.80
N GLY A 26 -1.35 1.16 10.67
CA GLY A 26 -0.12 1.79 10.18
C GLY A 26 1.08 1.59 11.12
N LYS A 27 0.86 1.57 12.44
CA LYS A 27 1.89 1.19 13.42
C LYS A 27 2.30 -0.27 13.28
N LEU A 28 1.35 -1.18 13.09
CA LEU A 28 1.64 -2.59 12.82
C LEU A 28 2.46 -2.75 11.53
N ASN A 29 2.10 -2.03 10.46
CA ASN A 29 2.84 -2.04 9.21
C ASN A 29 4.30 -1.59 9.38
N LEU A 30 4.56 -0.60 10.24
CA LEU A 30 5.91 -0.12 10.49
C LEU A 30 6.70 -1.03 11.44
N MET A 31 6.05 -1.74 12.34
CA MET A 31 6.68 -2.48 13.44
C MET A 31 7.72 -3.52 12.98
N LYS A 32 7.43 -4.22 11.88
CA LYS A 32 8.33 -5.22 11.29
C LYS A 32 9.24 -4.68 10.18
N PHE A 33 9.32 -3.36 10.02
CA PHE A 33 10.15 -2.76 8.98
C PHE A 33 11.63 -2.81 9.32
N ASP A 34 12.37 -3.63 8.61
CA ASP A 34 13.82 -3.78 8.76
C ASP A 34 14.58 -2.89 7.77
N ARG A 35 15.07 -1.76 8.27
CA ARG A 35 15.85 -0.81 7.47
C ARG A 35 17.19 -1.37 6.98
N SER A 36 17.73 -2.41 7.63
CA SER A 36 19.04 -3.00 7.26
C SER A 36 19.01 -3.73 5.92
N LYS A 37 17.80 -4.14 5.46
CA LYS A 37 17.60 -4.88 4.21
C LYS A 37 17.37 -4.00 3.00
N LEU A 38 17.44 -2.69 3.15
CA LEU A 38 17.16 -1.77 2.06
C LEU A 38 18.41 -1.53 1.20
N LEU A 39 18.26 -1.69 -0.11
CA LEU A 39 19.27 -1.34 -1.08
C LEU A 39 19.14 0.14 -1.46
N GLY A 40 20.19 0.90 -1.12
CA GLY A 40 20.24 2.32 -1.40
C GLY A 40 19.36 3.13 -0.44
N GLY A 41 19.88 4.24 0.04
CA GLY A 41 19.16 5.19 0.84
C GLY A 41 18.51 6.26 -0.03
N PHE A 42 17.96 7.21 0.60
CA PHE A 42 17.48 8.49 0.14
C PHE A 42 16.58 8.49 -1.11
N VAL A 43 15.32 8.64 -0.86
CA VAL A 43 14.31 8.78 -1.92
C VAL A 43 14.17 10.24 -2.34
N SER A 44 13.93 11.16 -1.42
CA SER A 44 13.76 12.58 -1.70
C SER A 44 13.65 13.42 -0.43
N LYS A 45 14.22 14.62 -0.44
CA LYS A 45 14.03 15.61 0.63
C LYS A 45 12.60 16.15 0.69
N GLU A 46 11.96 16.26 -0.47
CA GLU A 46 10.59 16.78 -0.59
C GLU A 46 9.53 15.77 -0.18
N GLN A 47 9.85 14.48 -0.29
CA GLN A 47 8.96 13.37 0.05
C GLN A 47 9.70 12.39 0.95
N PRO A 48 9.80 12.69 2.24
CA PRO A 48 10.46 11.80 3.19
C PRO A 48 9.70 10.46 3.28
N SER A 49 10.46 9.38 3.36
CA SER A 49 9.91 8.05 3.52
C SER A 49 10.38 7.43 4.84
N ILE A 50 9.72 6.37 5.26
CA ILE A 50 10.14 5.58 6.43
C ILE A 50 11.56 5.02 6.30
N ILE A 51 12.10 4.98 5.07
CA ILE A 51 13.49 4.54 4.79
C ILE A 51 14.49 5.58 5.31
N ASP A 52 14.22 6.84 5.04
CA ASP A 52 15.15 7.95 5.26
C ASP A 52 14.86 8.72 6.54
N GLU A 53 13.59 8.73 6.98
CA GLU A 53 13.11 9.57 8.08
C GLU A 53 12.64 8.72 9.27
N THR A 54 13.44 8.72 10.32
CA THR A 54 13.17 7.92 11.53
C THR A 54 12.10 8.50 12.45
N SER A 55 11.72 9.76 12.25
CA SER A 55 10.62 10.39 13.00
C SER A 55 9.25 9.88 12.57
N ILE A 56 9.12 9.33 11.36
CA ILE A 56 7.89 8.71 10.88
C ILE A 56 7.60 7.46 11.72
N LYS A 57 6.47 7.48 12.43
CA LYS A 57 6.05 6.42 13.37
C LYS A 57 4.87 5.58 12.84
N ASN A 58 4.37 5.89 11.67
CA ASN A 58 3.23 5.23 11.04
C ASN A 58 3.56 4.89 9.58
N GLY A 59 3.43 3.62 9.21
CA GLY A 59 3.70 3.14 7.84
C GLY A 59 2.74 3.69 6.79
N PHE A 60 1.63 4.30 7.22
CA PHE A 60 0.64 4.94 6.34
C PHE A 60 0.75 6.47 6.31
N TYR A 61 1.83 7.04 6.89
CA TYR A 61 2.10 8.47 6.86
C TYR A 61 0.93 9.33 7.38
N ASP A 62 0.19 8.82 8.36
CA ASP A 62 -0.99 9.44 8.97
C ASP A 62 -2.14 9.74 7.98
N ALA A 63 -2.19 9.03 6.85
CA ALA A 63 -3.27 9.16 5.88
C ALA A 63 -4.63 8.84 6.53
N PRO A 64 -5.68 9.64 6.24
CA PRO A 64 -6.98 9.50 6.91
C PRO A 64 -7.80 8.31 6.42
N THR A 65 -7.51 7.79 5.25
CA THR A 65 -8.25 6.69 4.64
C THR A 65 -7.29 5.66 4.06
N ILE A 66 -7.54 4.41 4.36
CA ILE A 66 -6.72 3.29 3.91
C ILE A 66 -7.63 2.26 3.23
N CYS A 67 -7.22 1.74 2.10
CA CYS A 67 -7.81 0.57 1.50
C CYS A 67 -6.82 -0.60 1.65
N ALA A 68 -7.21 -1.63 2.38
CA ALA A 68 -6.46 -2.88 2.49
C ALA A 68 -6.90 -3.85 1.40
N LEU A 69 -5.95 -4.36 0.63
CA LEU A 69 -6.20 -5.30 -0.46
C LEU A 69 -5.73 -6.69 -0.06
N PHE A 70 -6.67 -7.63 -0.07
CA PHE A 70 -6.42 -9.03 0.28
C PHE A 70 -6.54 -9.91 -0.96
N GLY A 71 -5.76 -10.97 -1.00
CA GLY A 71 -5.83 -11.96 -2.05
C GLY A 71 -5.57 -13.36 -1.51
N PRO A 72 -5.96 -14.43 -2.25
CA PRO A 72 -5.72 -15.80 -1.84
C PRO A 72 -4.24 -16.07 -1.57
N GLU A 73 -3.92 -16.72 -0.47
CA GLU A 73 -2.53 -16.99 -0.06
C GLU A 73 -1.76 -17.78 -1.11
N ASN A 74 -2.34 -18.88 -1.54
CA ASN A 74 -1.70 -19.87 -2.40
C ASN A 74 -2.05 -19.70 -3.90
N PHE A 75 -2.32 -18.49 -4.35
CA PHE A 75 -2.61 -18.21 -5.75
C PHE A 75 -1.49 -17.41 -6.40
N LEU A 76 -0.93 -17.94 -7.49
CA LEU A 76 0.23 -17.39 -8.20
C LEU A 76 0.08 -15.89 -8.54
N TYR A 77 -1.10 -15.47 -8.94
CA TYR A 77 -1.36 -14.09 -9.36
C TYR A 77 -1.95 -13.20 -8.25
N SER A 78 -2.02 -13.70 -7.03
CA SER A 78 -2.61 -12.98 -5.89
C SER A 78 -1.95 -11.61 -5.65
N ILE A 79 -0.62 -11.56 -5.70
CA ILE A 79 0.15 -10.32 -5.54
C ILE A 79 -0.03 -9.41 -6.77
N PRO A 80 0.23 -9.86 -8.03
CA PRO A 80 0.02 -9.03 -9.20
C PRO A 80 -1.41 -8.47 -9.30
N ASP A 81 -2.43 -9.29 -9.04
CA ASP A 81 -3.83 -8.85 -9.09
C ASP A 81 -4.11 -7.72 -8.08
N ALA A 82 -3.63 -7.86 -6.84
CA ALA A 82 -3.80 -6.83 -5.83
C ALA A 82 -3.10 -5.51 -6.22
N PHE A 83 -1.87 -5.58 -6.76
CA PHE A 83 -1.15 -4.38 -7.20
C PHE A 83 -1.76 -3.75 -8.45
N CYS A 84 -2.30 -4.53 -9.39
CA CYS A 84 -3.07 -3.99 -10.51
C CYS A 84 -4.35 -3.29 -10.04
N CYS A 85 -5.03 -3.84 -9.04
CA CYS A 85 -6.17 -3.16 -8.40
C CYS A 85 -5.74 -1.84 -7.75
N ALA A 86 -4.66 -1.86 -6.99
CA ALA A 86 -4.11 -0.69 -6.33
C ALA A 86 -3.72 0.40 -7.35
N GLU A 87 -3.10 0.04 -8.48
CA GLU A 87 -2.76 0.99 -9.54
C GLU A 87 -4.01 1.65 -10.12
N ASN A 88 -5.06 0.89 -10.42
CA ASN A 88 -6.32 1.47 -10.89
C ASN A 88 -6.93 2.44 -9.86
N MET A 89 -6.82 2.11 -8.57
CA MET A 89 -7.31 2.96 -7.49
C MET A 89 -6.56 4.29 -7.42
N ILE A 90 -5.21 4.28 -7.54
CA ILE A 90 -4.43 5.52 -7.50
C ILE A 90 -4.62 6.37 -8.75
N LEU A 91 -4.82 5.76 -9.92
CA LEU A 91 -5.16 6.48 -11.14
C LEU A 91 -6.50 7.20 -11.02
N GLU A 92 -7.51 6.52 -10.47
CA GLU A 92 -8.82 7.15 -10.25
C GLU A 92 -8.76 8.19 -9.13
N ALA A 93 -8.03 7.94 -8.05
CA ALA A 93 -7.79 8.93 -7.00
C ALA A 93 -7.18 10.21 -7.58
N HIS A 94 -6.17 10.08 -8.45
CA HIS A 94 -5.57 11.23 -9.13
C HIS A 94 -6.58 11.99 -10.00
N ASN A 95 -7.42 11.27 -10.76
CA ASN A 95 -8.48 11.86 -11.58
C ASN A 95 -9.48 12.66 -10.72
N LEU A 96 -9.72 12.22 -9.49
CA LEU A 96 -10.60 12.87 -8.51
C LEU A 96 -9.91 13.97 -7.67
N GLY A 97 -8.63 14.27 -7.92
CA GLY A 97 -7.85 15.24 -7.14
C GLY A 97 -7.48 14.75 -5.75
N ILE A 98 -7.48 13.43 -5.52
CA ILE A 98 -7.08 12.79 -4.27
C ILE A 98 -5.64 12.31 -4.39
N SER A 99 -4.81 12.65 -3.42
CA SER A 99 -3.46 12.12 -3.30
C SER A 99 -3.48 10.71 -2.77
N SER A 100 -2.60 9.87 -3.30
CA SER A 100 -2.55 8.46 -2.95
C SER A 100 -1.15 7.88 -3.04
N ALA A 101 -0.93 6.77 -2.33
CA ALA A 101 0.27 5.95 -2.50
C ALA A 101 -0.05 4.47 -2.22
N ILE A 102 0.72 3.58 -2.87
CA ILE A 102 0.67 2.15 -2.59
C ILE A 102 1.68 1.84 -1.49
N ILE A 103 1.22 1.19 -0.44
CA ILE A 103 2.06 0.72 0.66
C ILE A 103 2.16 -0.81 0.58
N ALA A 104 3.38 -1.30 0.52
CA ALA A 104 3.68 -2.73 0.52
C ALA A 104 3.60 -3.33 1.94
N ARG A 105 4.07 -4.57 2.09
CA ARG A 105 4.16 -5.31 3.36
C ARG A 105 2.80 -5.61 3.99
N GLY A 106 1.84 -5.98 3.13
CA GLY A 106 0.50 -6.37 3.59
C GLY A 106 0.55 -7.55 4.55
N GLU A 107 1.27 -8.59 4.18
CA GLU A 107 1.39 -9.84 4.95
C GLU A 107 1.99 -9.59 6.32
N GLU A 108 3.13 -8.92 6.40
CA GLU A 108 3.85 -8.65 7.65
C GLU A 108 3.05 -7.76 8.61
N THR A 109 2.13 -6.95 8.08
CA THR A 109 1.30 -6.07 8.90
C THR A 109 0.42 -6.84 9.86
N PHE A 110 -0.14 -7.96 9.40
CA PHE A 110 -1.09 -8.76 10.18
C PHE A 110 -0.48 -10.03 10.80
N ASP A 111 0.79 -10.30 10.57
CA ASP A 111 1.52 -11.43 11.15
C ASP A 111 1.90 -11.17 12.62
N ASN A 112 0.89 -11.00 13.47
CA ASN A 112 0.97 -10.79 14.92
C ASN A 112 -0.42 -10.94 15.55
N GLU A 113 -0.49 -11.13 16.86
CA GLU A 113 -1.74 -11.36 17.60
C GLU A 113 -2.80 -10.27 17.35
N ILE A 114 -2.40 -9.00 17.34
CA ILE A 114 -3.33 -7.88 17.10
C ILE A 114 -3.84 -7.93 15.66
N GLY A 115 -2.96 -8.19 14.70
CA GLY A 115 -3.30 -8.32 13.29
C GLY A 115 -4.27 -9.47 13.05
N GLU A 116 -4.00 -10.65 13.61
CA GLU A 116 -4.88 -11.80 13.51
C GLU A 116 -6.27 -11.53 14.10
N GLN A 117 -6.34 -10.81 15.23
CA GLN A 117 -7.61 -10.40 15.82
C GLN A 117 -8.39 -9.49 14.87
N LEU A 118 -7.74 -8.49 14.27
CA LEU A 118 -8.37 -7.59 13.29
C LEU A 118 -8.90 -8.35 12.07
N LEU A 119 -8.14 -9.32 11.54
CA LEU A 119 -8.60 -10.12 10.40
C LEU A 119 -9.86 -10.91 10.74
N LYS A 120 -9.96 -11.45 11.96
CA LYS A 120 -11.16 -12.14 12.47
C LYS A 120 -12.34 -11.18 12.62
N GLU A 121 -12.13 -10.01 13.22
CA GLU A 121 -13.16 -8.97 13.40
C GLU A 121 -13.69 -8.47 12.04
N TRP A 122 -12.84 -8.38 11.04
CA TRP A 122 -13.22 -7.96 9.68
C TRP A 122 -13.81 -9.10 8.85
N ASN A 123 -13.90 -10.31 9.39
CA ASN A 123 -14.38 -11.49 8.70
C ASN A 123 -13.63 -11.75 7.38
N ILE A 124 -12.30 -11.58 7.39
CA ILE A 124 -11.48 -11.93 6.23
C ILE A 124 -11.56 -13.46 6.05
N PRO A 125 -11.90 -13.95 4.84
CA PRO A 125 -12.01 -15.38 4.58
C PRO A 125 -10.71 -16.13 4.87
N GLU A 126 -10.81 -17.35 5.38
CA GLU A 126 -9.66 -18.23 5.56
C GLU A 126 -8.88 -18.40 4.23
N GLY A 127 -7.56 -18.43 4.30
CA GLY A 127 -6.70 -18.52 3.14
C GLY A 127 -6.54 -17.21 2.35
N TYR A 128 -7.04 -16.08 2.88
CA TYR A 128 -6.77 -14.75 2.34
C TYR A 128 -5.77 -14.01 3.22
N ILE A 129 -4.81 -13.38 2.58
CA ILE A 129 -3.80 -12.54 3.26
C ILE A 129 -3.73 -11.16 2.62
N ALA A 130 -3.32 -10.16 3.39
CA ALA A 130 -3.14 -8.81 2.88
C ALA A 130 -1.94 -8.76 1.92
N ARG A 131 -2.11 -8.12 0.76
CA ARG A 131 -1.06 -8.00 -0.26
C ARG A 131 -0.44 -6.62 -0.32
N CYS A 132 -1.28 -5.59 -0.24
CA CYS A 132 -0.85 -4.20 -0.19
C CYS A 132 -1.95 -3.32 0.40
N PHE A 133 -1.62 -2.03 0.57
CA PHE A 133 -2.58 -1.01 0.94
C PHE A 133 -2.53 0.14 -0.06
N VAL A 134 -3.64 0.84 -0.22
CA VAL A 134 -3.69 2.16 -0.85
C VAL A 134 -4.07 3.16 0.22
N ILE A 135 -3.21 4.15 0.44
CA ILE A 135 -3.50 5.28 1.33
C ILE A 135 -4.02 6.44 0.52
N LEU A 136 -5.02 7.15 1.06
CA LEU A 136 -5.73 8.21 0.38
C LEU A 136 -5.85 9.44 1.29
N GLY A 137 -5.70 10.63 0.71
CA GLY A 137 -5.84 11.90 1.42
C GLY A 137 -5.79 13.08 0.46
N TYR A 138 -6.05 14.27 0.97
CA TYR A 138 -5.86 15.50 0.21
C TYR A 138 -4.49 16.09 0.55
N VAL A 139 -3.87 16.75 -0.44
CA VAL A 139 -2.62 17.49 -0.23
C VAL A 139 -2.89 18.65 0.72
N ASP A 140 -2.03 18.77 1.74
CA ASP A 140 -1.97 19.94 2.62
C ASP A 140 -0.81 20.82 2.14
N GLY A 141 -1.14 21.84 1.34
CA GLY A 141 -0.17 22.74 0.70
C GLY A 141 -0.01 22.54 -0.80
N GLU A 142 1.20 22.70 -1.31
CA GLU A 142 1.51 22.56 -2.73
C GLU A 142 1.71 21.09 -3.14
N TYR A 143 1.27 20.75 -4.34
CA TYR A 143 1.54 19.44 -4.93
C TYR A 143 3.05 19.23 -5.13
N PRO A 144 3.59 18.07 -4.75
CA PRO A 144 4.99 17.79 -4.99
C PRO A 144 5.33 17.84 -6.48
N HIS A 145 6.46 18.45 -6.81
CA HIS A 145 6.92 18.48 -8.19
C HIS A 145 7.25 17.07 -8.70
N SER A 146 6.85 16.78 -9.94
CA SER A 146 7.22 15.52 -10.57
C SER A 146 8.72 15.44 -10.76
N LYS A 147 9.32 14.33 -10.35
CA LYS A 147 10.76 14.11 -10.57
C LYS A 147 11.03 13.83 -12.04
N PRO A 148 12.13 14.37 -12.60
CA PRO A 148 12.52 14.04 -13.96
C PRO A 148 12.77 12.52 -14.08
N ARG A 149 12.30 11.96 -15.17
CA ARG A 149 12.55 10.54 -15.44
C ARG A 149 14.02 10.34 -15.80
N LYS A 150 14.61 9.28 -15.27
CA LYS A 150 15.99 8.90 -15.62
C LYS A 150 16.04 8.38 -17.05
N ASP A 151 17.06 8.78 -17.80
CA ASP A 151 17.31 8.27 -19.15
C ASP A 151 17.64 6.77 -19.16
N GLY A 152 17.44 6.12 -20.31
CA GLY A 152 17.81 4.72 -20.52
C GLY A 152 16.95 3.70 -19.79
N ARG A 153 15.73 4.08 -19.33
CA ARG A 153 14.80 3.18 -18.62
C ARG A 153 13.88 2.39 -19.54
N SER A 154 13.84 2.74 -20.81
CA SER A 154 13.12 1.99 -21.84
C SER A 154 14.00 1.78 -23.06
N LYS A 155 13.88 0.64 -23.70
CA LYS A 155 14.61 0.29 -24.93
C LYS A 155 13.68 -0.55 -25.81
N ILE A 156 13.66 -0.20 -27.09
CA ILE A 156 13.05 -1.07 -28.11
C ILE A 156 14.12 -2.06 -28.54
N ILE A 157 13.78 -3.34 -28.60
CA ILE A 157 14.63 -4.42 -29.11
C ILE A 157 13.95 -4.89 -30.39
N GLU A 158 14.69 -4.83 -31.52
CA GLU A 158 14.27 -5.27 -32.83
C GLU A 158 14.79 -6.69 -33.11
#